data_a5c43402292ba1fa75639950fda32e41
#
_entry.id   a5c43402292ba1fa75639950fda32e41
#
_cell.length_a   1.000
_cell.length_b   1.000
_cell.length_c   1.000
_cell.angle_alpha   90.00
_cell.angle_beta   90.00
_cell.angle_gamma   90.00
#
_symmetry.space_group_name_H-M   'P 1'
#
loop_
_entity.id
_entity.type
_entity.pdbx_description
1 polymer ?
#
loop_
_entity_poly.entity_id
_entity_poly.type
_entity_poly.pdbx_seq_one_letter_code
_entity_poly.pdbx_strand_id
1 'polypeptide(L)'
;MFQVKATVIGFKGDEEKYPCHFQHKVGDQFMWDGEKFIGRICPYVAGPAITRMMEIARLGPRAVSPLWYMPFWYAPVSRKEPGNKKYDGLGFRNVLETVPEAPYHAASLQPKGAYTWPPQAERTVGKENIVMCGDSRTSLMMKIEAFDLSDKGDATPYFRRQMSILNKVSAKPGIRVDGILGEFSKDEIEIPYPALGEVLVEVLAEELALIGYLAIADGKATVTESGQAKLDTFKKGLPPEEHAALNM
;
A
#
# COMPACT_ATOMS: atom_id res chain seq x y z
N MET A 1 -8.30 -7.24 -5.35
CA MET A 1 -7.10 -6.39 -5.32
C MET A 1 -7.44 -4.98 -4.87
N PHE A 2 -6.46 -4.24 -4.38
CA PHE A 2 -6.64 -2.85 -3.96
C PHE A 2 -6.17 -1.90 -5.06
N GLN A 3 -6.78 -0.73 -5.13
CA GLN A 3 -6.19 0.42 -5.80
C GLN A 3 -5.07 0.98 -4.94
N VAL A 4 -3.97 1.36 -5.57
CA VAL A 4 -2.76 1.79 -4.88
C VAL A 4 -2.27 3.10 -5.45
N LYS A 5 -1.88 4.03 -4.59
CA LYS A 5 -1.24 5.28 -4.98
C LYS A 5 0.15 5.41 -4.38
N ALA A 6 1.04 5.98 -5.15
CA ALA A 6 2.34 6.46 -4.72
C ALA A 6 2.31 7.98 -4.72
N THR A 7 2.53 8.61 -3.58
CA THR A 7 2.50 10.07 -3.42
C THR A 7 3.89 10.57 -3.06
N VAL A 8 4.40 11.56 -3.76
CA VAL A 8 5.64 12.25 -3.39
C VAL A 8 5.45 12.97 -2.07
N ILE A 9 6.20 12.59 -1.05
CA ILE A 9 6.09 13.14 0.29
C ILE A 9 7.25 14.07 0.66
N GLY A 10 8.32 14.07 -0.12
CA GLY A 10 9.46 14.94 0.12
C GLY A 10 10.71 14.50 -0.63
N PHE A 11 11.76 15.25 -0.38
CA PHE A 11 13.10 15.01 -0.89
C PHE A 11 14.05 14.91 0.29
N LYS A 12 14.87 13.88 0.31
CA LYS A 12 15.86 13.70 1.37
C LYS A 12 17.19 14.37 1.03
N GLY A 13 17.46 14.57 -0.25
CA GLY A 13 18.62 15.27 -0.77
C GLY A 13 18.46 16.80 -0.67
N ASP A 14 19.36 17.50 -1.36
CA ASP A 14 19.36 18.95 -1.47
C ASP A 14 18.67 19.36 -2.77
N GLU A 15 17.35 19.56 -2.71
CA GLU A 15 16.53 19.87 -3.89
C GLU A 15 16.87 21.23 -4.49
N GLU A 16 17.31 22.18 -3.69
CA GLU A 16 17.69 23.51 -4.18
C GLU A 16 18.91 23.43 -5.08
N LYS A 17 19.91 22.63 -4.68
CA LYS A 17 21.14 22.43 -5.48
C LYS A 17 21.00 21.38 -6.57
N TYR A 18 20.18 20.36 -6.32
CA TYR A 18 20.00 19.23 -7.20
C TYR A 18 18.51 18.99 -7.45
N PRO A 19 17.86 19.83 -8.25
CA PRO A 19 16.43 19.69 -8.51
C PRO A 19 16.14 18.35 -9.19
N CYS A 20 14.98 17.81 -8.91
CA CYS A 20 14.52 16.57 -9.50
C CYS A 20 14.50 16.67 -11.03
N HIS A 21 15.22 15.80 -11.73
CA HIS A 21 15.26 15.76 -13.21
C HIS A 21 13.88 15.68 -13.84
N PHE A 22 12.98 15.00 -13.19
CA PHE A 22 11.62 14.80 -13.66
C PHE A 22 10.66 15.88 -13.18
N GLN A 23 11.19 16.84 -12.39
CA GLN A 23 10.43 17.96 -11.83
C GLN A 23 9.20 17.53 -11.03
N HIS A 24 9.32 16.42 -10.32
CA HIS A 24 8.31 16.02 -9.36
C HIS A 24 8.23 17.02 -8.21
N LYS A 25 7.00 17.21 -7.71
CA LYS A 25 6.73 18.06 -6.56
C LYS A 25 6.07 17.24 -5.46
N VAL A 26 6.20 17.70 -4.21
CA VAL A 26 5.46 17.12 -3.10
C VAL A 26 3.96 17.16 -3.41
N GLY A 27 3.30 16.04 -3.24
CA GLY A 27 1.89 15.85 -3.58
C GLY A 27 1.62 15.22 -4.97
N ASP A 28 2.64 15.15 -5.85
CA ASP A 28 2.47 14.43 -7.12
C ASP A 28 2.11 12.97 -6.86
N GLN A 29 1.19 12.43 -7.67
CA GLN A 29 0.67 11.07 -7.50
C GLN A 29 0.86 10.23 -8.75
N PHE A 30 1.12 8.95 -8.51
CA PHE A 30 1.12 7.88 -9.49
C PHE A 30 0.29 6.73 -8.94
N MET A 31 -0.66 6.21 -9.73
CA MET A 31 -1.68 5.29 -9.23
C MET A 31 -1.76 4.01 -10.05
N TRP A 32 -2.14 2.93 -9.38
CA TRP A 32 -2.63 1.69 -9.96
C TRP A 32 -4.13 1.58 -9.67
N ASP A 33 -4.97 1.53 -10.71
CA ASP A 33 -6.44 1.48 -10.57
C ASP A 33 -7.02 0.06 -10.56
N GLY A 34 -6.16 -0.95 -10.61
CA GLY A 34 -6.53 -2.37 -10.70
C GLY A 34 -6.38 -2.95 -12.11
N GLU A 35 -6.19 -2.11 -13.12
CA GLU A 35 -6.02 -2.50 -14.51
C GLU A 35 -4.78 -1.86 -15.15
N LYS A 36 -4.53 -0.59 -14.88
CA LYS A 36 -3.45 0.18 -15.49
C LYS A 36 -2.84 1.19 -14.52
N PHE A 37 -1.65 1.62 -14.85
CA PHE A 37 -1.01 2.74 -14.17
C PHE A 37 -1.48 4.09 -14.73
N ILE A 38 -1.71 5.04 -13.84
CA ILE A 38 -2.17 6.39 -14.16
C ILE A 38 -1.23 7.41 -13.53
N GLY A 39 -0.87 8.41 -14.30
CA GLY A 39 0.01 9.49 -13.85
C GLY A 39 1.42 9.37 -14.42
N ARG A 40 2.29 10.27 -13.94
CA ARG A 40 3.67 10.42 -14.40
C ARG A 40 4.63 9.91 -13.34
N ILE A 41 5.57 9.07 -13.72
CA ILE A 41 6.60 8.55 -12.83
C ILE A 41 7.98 8.64 -13.47
N CYS A 42 8.96 9.04 -12.70
CA CYS A 42 10.35 9.06 -13.12
C CYS A 42 10.91 7.63 -13.24
N PRO A 43 11.61 7.28 -14.34
CA PRO A 43 12.20 5.95 -14.50
C PRO A 43 13.10 5.51 -13.35
N TYR A 44 13.81 6.43 -12.69
CA TYR A 44 14.70 6.11 -11.57
C TYR A 44 13.97 5.66 -10.30
N VAL A 45 12.70 6.03 -10.14
CA VAL A 45 11.88 5.59 -9.00
C VAL A 45 10.82 4.56 -9.41
N ALA A 46 10.58 4.40 -10.73
CA ALA A 46 9.56 3.50 -11.25
C ALA A 46 9.76 2.06 -10.80
N GLY A 47 11.00 1.52 -10.91
CA GLY A 47 11.29 0.15 -10.53
C GLY A 47 10.86 -0.17 -9.09
N PRO A 48 11.43 0.46 -8.06
CA PRO A 48 11.06 0.20 -6.67
C PRO A 48 9.60 0.57 -6.37
N ALA A 49 9.06 1.64 -6.98
CA ALA A 49 7.68 2.06 -6.75
C ALA A 49 6.67 1.06 -7.30
N ILE A 50 6.80 0.65 -8.56
CA ILE A 50 5.88 -0.29 -9.21
C ILE A 50 5.90 -1.65 -8.51
N THR A 51 7.09 -2.18 -8.21
CA THR A 51 7.21 -3.45 -7.48
C THR A 51 6.44 -3.38 -6.15
N ARG A 52 6.64 -2.32 -5.39
CA ARG A 52 5.98 -2.16 -4.10
C ARG A 52 4.48 -1.91 -4.24
N MET A 53 4.05 -1.15 -5.25
CA MET A 53 2.63 -0.95 -5.56
C MET A 53 1.94 -2.28 -5.86
N MET A 54 2.57 -3.17 -6.63
CA MET A 54 1.99 -4.49 -6.95
C MET A 54 1.89 -5.40 -5.73
N GLU A 55 2.85 -5.34 -4.81
CA GLU A 55 2.74 -6.06 -3.53
C GLU A 55 1.56 -5.54 -2.70
N ILE A 56 1.41 -4.22 -2.59
CA ILE A 56 0.32 -3.60 -1.84
C ILE A 56 -1.03 -3.82 -2.52
N ALA A 57 -1.08 -3.81 -3.86
CA ALA A 57 -2.30 -4.13 -4.59
C ALA A 57 -2.82 -5.54 -4.26
N ARG A 58 -1.92 -6.48 -3.96
CA ARG A 58 -2.27 -7.87 -3.59
C ARG A 58 -2.55 -8.04 -2.10
N LEU A 59 -1.77 -7.40 -1.24
CA LEU A 59 -1.80 -7.59 0.21
C LEU A 59 -2.58 -6.50 0.95
N GLY A 60 -2.86 -5.40 0.26
CA GLY A 60 -3.51 -4.24 0.86
C GLY A 60 -2.68 -3.62 1.99
N PRO A 61 -3.34 -2.98 2.95
CA PRO A 61 -2.69 -2.40 4.13
C PRO A 61 -1.94 -3.39 5.03
N ARG A 62 -2.08 -4.71 4.76
CA ARG A 62 -1.28 -5.75 5.43
C ARG A 62 0.16 -5.80 4.96
N ALA A 63 0.45 -5.20 3.80
CA ALA A 63 1.81 -5.14 3.29
C ALA A 63 2.69 -4.32 4.23
N VAL A 64 3.51 -5.00 5.01
CA VAL A 64 4.39 -4.39 5.99
C VAL A 64 5.82 -4.46 5.49
N SER A 65 6.53 -3.33 5.49
CA SER A 65 7.97 -3.29 5.28
C SER A 65 8.67 -2.97 6.59
N PRO A 66 9.67 -3.74 6.98
CA PRO A 66 10.57 -3.30 8.03
C PRO A 66 11.27 -2.03 7.55
N LEU A 67 10.98 -0.89 8.18
CA LEU A 67 11.67 0.37 7.94
C LEU A 67 12.98 0.36 8.72
N TRP A 68 14.06 -0.01 8.05
CA TRP A 68 15.38 0.15 8.62
C TRP A 68 16.12 1.13 7.75
N TYR A 69 16.73 2.04 8.27
CA TYR A 69 17.69 3.00 7.75
C TYR A 69 18.22 2.82 6.30
N MET A 70 17.46 2.18 5.43
CA MET A 70 17.66 2.24 4.00
C MET A 70 17.94 3.69 3.51
N PRO A 71 17.31 4.71 4.09
CA PRO A 71 17.56 6.10 3.75
C PRO A 71 19.02 6.56 3.86
N PHE A 72 19.81 6.01 4.74
CA PHE A 72 21.21 6.41 4.84
C PHE A 72 22.05 6.03 3.63
N TRP A 73 21.65 5.01 2.93
CA TRP A 73 22.32 4.54 1.74
C TRP A 73 22.27 5.52 0.58
N TYR A 74 21.18 6.27 0.52
CA TYR A 74 20.87 7.16 -0.58
C TYR A 74 21.13 8.63 -0.23
N ALA A 75 21.47 8.93 1.03
CA ALA A 75 21.81 10.29 1.38
C ALA A 75 23.16 10.67 0.76
N PRO A 76 23.23 11.79 0.04
CA PRO A 76 24.51 12.24 -0.49
C PRO A 76 25.49 12.53 0.63
N VAL A 77 26.74 12.13 0.43
CA VAL A 77 27.81 12.33 1.41
C VAL A 77 27.96 13.80 1.78
N SER A 78 27.78 14.69 0.80
CA SER A 78 27.88 16.13 0.99
C SER A 78 26.81 16.72 1.92
N ARG A 79 25.74 15.99 2.23
CA ARG A 79 24.70 16.50 3.13
C ARG A 79 25.19 16.67 4.56
N LYS A 80 26.08 15.79 5.03
CA LYS A 80 26.71 15.90 6.35
C LYS A 80 28.06 16.62 6.30
N GLU A 81 28.79 16.43 5.22
CA GLU A 81 30.11 17.02 5.00
C GLU A 81 30.18 17.68 3.63
N PRO A 82 29.85 18.98 3.53
CA PRO A 82 29.84 19.71 2.25
C PRO A 82 31.14 19.58 1.43
N GLY A 83 32.27 19.43 2.10
CA GLY A 83 33.57 19.21 1.44
C GLY A 83 33.66 17.91 0.62
N ASN A 84 32.78 16.94 0.89
CA ASN A 84 32.76 15.66 0.22
C ASN A 84 31.83 15.61 -1.01
N LYS A 85 31.35 16.77 -1.47
CA LYS A 85 30.45 16.89 -2.61
C LYS A 85 30.96 16.17 -3.89
N LYS A 86 32.27 16.16 -4.09
CA LYS A 86 32.89 15.46 -5.23
C LYS A 86 32.60 13.97 -5.28
N TYR A 87 32.09 13.40 -4.20
CA TYR A 87 31.74 11.99 -4.07
C TYR A 87 30.26 11.71 -4.25
N ASP A 88 29.42 12.73 -4.34
CA ASP A 88 27.99 12.59 -4.58
C ASP A 88 27.79 11.92 -5.96
N GLY A 89 26.94 10.89 -5.98
CA GLY A 89 26.63 10.17 -7.21
C GLY A 89 27.67 9.15 -7.67
N LEU A 90 28.77 8.96 -6.93
CA LEU A 90 29.78 7.93 -7.23
C LEU A 90 29.44 6.55 -6.64
N GLY A 91 28.22 6.10 -6.85
CA GLY A 91 27.78 4.77 -6.41
C GLY A 91 27.57 4.64 -4.91
N PHE A 92 27.40 3.40 -4.48
CA PHE A 92 27.14 3.07 -3.08
C PHE A 92 28.40 3.25 -2.24
N ARG A 93 28.56 4.42 -1.68
CA ARG A 93 29.54 4.60 -0.62
C ARG A 93 28.93 4.24 0.70
N ASN A 94 29.72 3.63 1.53
CA ASN A 94 29.37 3.44 2.92
C ASN A 94 29.43 4.78 3.65
N VAL A 95 28.36 5.56 3.53
CA VAL A 95 28.21 6.84 4.24
C VAL A 95 28.26 6.63 5.76
N LEU A 96 28.10 5.42 6.23
CA LEU A 96 28.07 5.06 7.64
C LEU A 96 29.46 4.94 8.26
N GLU A 97 30.49 4.83 7.45
CA GLU A 97 31.87 5.00 7.95
C GLU A 97 32.11 6.39 8.52
N THR A 98 31.36 7.39 8.03
CA THR A 98 31.44 8.78 8.49
C THR A 98 30.36 9.13 9.52
N VAL A 99 29.53 8.18 9.91
CA VAL A 99 28.42 8.35 10.87
C VAL A 99 28.45 7.23 11.88
N PRO A 100 29.34 7.28 12.87
CA PRO A 100 29.57 6.21 13.84
C PRO A 100 28.34 5.83 14.66
N GLU A 101 27.43 6.78 14.85
CA GLU A 101 26.19 6.60 15.59
C GLU A 101 25.07 5.91 14.81
N ALA A 102 25.27 5.60 13.54
CA ALA A 102 24.27 4.91 12.73
C ALA A 102 24.55 3.41 12.69
N PRO A 103 24.05 2.63 13.65
CA PRO A 103 24.37 1.19 13.78
C PRO A 103 23.65 0.31 12.76
N TYR A 104 22.74 0.86 11.96
CA TYR A 104 21.77 0.12 11.16
C TYR A 104 22.01 0.27 9.67
N HIS A 105 23.06 -0.31 9.17
CA HIS A 105 23.33 -0.32 7.74
C HIS A 105 23.34 -1.75 7.19
N ALA A 106 23.29 -1.86 5.88
CA ALA A 106 23.15 -3.18 5.31
C ALA A 106 24.34 -4.09 5.66
N ALA A 107 24.01 -5.25 6.13
CA ALA A 107 24.98 -6.28 6.51
C ALA A 107 25.99 -6.61 5.41
N SER A 108 25.58 -6.46 4.15
CA SER A 108 26.44 -6.68 2.98
C SER A 108 27.61 -5.72 2.87
N LEU A 109 27.55 -4.58 3.55
CA LEU A 109 28.63 -3.57 3.54
C LEU A 109 29.57 -3.69 4.73
N GLN A 110 29.25 -4.56 5.68
CA GLN A 110 30.02 -4.73 6.87
C GLN A 110 30.76 -6.07 6.87
N PRO A 111 31.93 -6.13 7.50
CA PRO A 111 32.58 -7.39 7.80
C PRO A 111 31.63 -8.30 8.57
N LYS A 112 31.73 -9.59 8.35
CA LYS A 112 30.93 -10.58 9.08
C LYS A 112 31.10 -10.39 10.59
N GLY A 113 29.98 -10.17 11.29
CA GLY A 113 29.96 -9.95 12.74
C GLY A 113 30.01 -8.48 13.18
N ALA A 114 30.26 -7.53 12.27
CA ALA A 114 30.21 -6.11 12.59
C ALA A 114 28.78 -5.52 12.49
N TYR A 115 27.88 -6.24 11.84
CA TYR A 115 26.51 -5.84 11.72
C TYR A 115 25.71 -6.21 12.96
N THR A 116 25.13 -5.22 13.60
CA THR A 116 24.24 -5.40 14.75
C THR A 116 22.82 -4.97 14.38
N TRP A 117 21.87 -5.86 14.54
CA TRP A 117 20.47 -5.52 14.39
C TRP A 117 20.02 -4.56 15.48
N PRO A 118 19.18 -3.58 15.19
CA PRO A 118 18.60 -2.74 16.20
C PRO A 118 17.84 -3.59 17.22
N PRO A 119 17.84 -3.22 18.51
CA PRO A 119 17.01 -3.84 19.51
C PRO A 119 15.56 -3.96 19.04
N GLN A 120 14.88 -5.02 19.43
CA GLN A 120 13.51 -5.28 18.96
C GLN A 120 12.54 -4.11 19.27
N ALA A 121 12.75 -3.41 20.39
CA ALA A 121 11.97 -2.24 20.77
C ALA A 121 12.18 -1.03 19.84
N GLU A 122 13.31 -0.96 19.14
CA GLU A 122 13.64 0.09 18.20
C GLU A 122 13.27 -0.25 16.75
N ARG A 123 12.84 -1.49 16.50
CA ARG A 123 12.39 -1.92 15.19
C ARG A 123 10.98 -1.39 14.97
N THR A 124 10.88 -0.37 14.18
CA THR A 124 9.58 0.14 13.73
C THR A 124 9.10 -0.68 12.53
N VAL A 125 8.02 -1.40 12.73
CA VAL A 125 7.24 -1.92 11.62
C VAL A 125 6.32 -0.78 11.19
N GLY A 126 6.75 -0.02 10.17
CA GLY A 126 5.93 1.07 9.63
C GLY A 126 4.75 0.50 8.86
N LYS A 127 3.56 0.98 9.17
CA LYS A 127 2.38 0.78 8.31
C LYS A 127 2.52 1.55 6.99
N GLU A 128 3.51 2.40 6.87
CA GLU A 128 3.79 3.21 5.70
C GLU A 128 4.89 2.58 4.86
N ASN A 129 4.59 2.40 3.59
CA ASN A 129 5.54 1.90 2.62
C ASN A 129 6.16 3.08 1.88
N ILE A 130 7.43 3.37 2.18
CA ILE A 130 8.15 4.45 1.54
C ILE A 130 9.20 3.86 0.61
N VAL A 131 9.22 4.33 -0.63
CA VAL A 131 10.28 4.06 -1.60
C VAL A 131 11.05 5.33 -1.91
N MET A 132 12.29 5.17 -2.31
CA MET A 132 13.17 6.28 -2.62
C MET A 132 13.71 6.18 -4.04
N CYS A 133 13.92 7.34 -4.64
CA CYS A 133 14.61 7.46 -5.91
C CYS A 133 16.07 7.00 -5.78
N GLY A 134 16.59 6.36 -6.83
CA GLY A 134 18.00 5.99 -6.93
C GLY A 134 18.97 7.17 -7.14
N ASP A 135 18.47 8.37 -7.43
CA ASP A 135 19.31 9.57 -7.47
C ASP A 135 19.59 10.05 -6.03
N SER A 136 20.77 9.73 -5.54
CA SER A 136 21.17 10.03 -4.16
C SER A 136 21.29 11.53 -3.84
N ARG A 137 21.38 12.38 -4.85
CA ARG A 137 21.49 13.83 -4.65
C ARG A 137 20.15 14.48 -4.35
N THR A 138 19.10 14.04 -5.05
CA THR A 138 17.73 14.52 -4.88
C THR A 138 16.98 13.67 -3.86
N SER A 139 17.15 12.33 -3.94
CA SER A 139 16.52 11.34 -3.05
C SER A 139 15.03 11.60 -2.83
N LEU A 140 14.28 11.67 -3.94
CA LEU A 140 12.82 11.78 -3.88
C LEU A 140 12.23 10.59 -3.11
N MET A 141 11.29 10.85 -2.23
CA MET A 141 10.57 9.85 -1.44
C MET A 141 9.10 9.79 -1.87
N MET A 142 8.61 8.58 -2.09
CA MET A 142 7.19 8.32 -2.33
C MET A 142 6.61 7.41 -1.26
N LYS A 143 5.50 7.82 -0.66
CA LYS A 143 4.65 6.97 0.18
C LYS A 143 3.73 6.16 -0.72
N ILE A 144 3.67 4.85 -0.48
CA ILE A 144 2.80 3.94 -1.23
C ILE A 144 1.76 3.38 -0.28
N GLU A 145 0.49 3.52 -0.65
CA GLU A 145 -0.64 3.10 0.17
C GLU A 145 -1.80 2.57 -0.67
N ALA A 146 -2.48 1.53 -0.16
CA ALA A 146 -3.79 1.15 -0.67
C ALA A 146 -4.80 2.21 -0.22
N PHE A 147 -5.66 2.64 -1.13
CA PHE A 147 -6.61 3.71 -0.82
C PHE A 147 -8.07 3.37 -1.17
N ASP A 148 -8.30 2.38 -2.00
CA ASP A 148 -9.63 1.89 -2.37
C ASP A 148 -9.57 0.44 -2.86
N LEU A 149 -10.74 -0.18 -3.05
CA LEU A 149 -10.89 -1.48 -3.69
C LEU A 149 -10.98 -1.29 -5.20
N SER A 150 -10.32 -2.18 -5.94
CA SER A 150 -10.39 -2.16 -7.39
C SER A 150 -11.67 -2.82 -7.88
N ASP A 151 -12.40 -2.10 -8.73
CA ASP A 151 -13.57 -2.58 -9.47
C ASP A 151 -13.23 -2.92 -10.93
N LYS A 152 -11.94 -3.01 -11.28
CA LYS A 152 -11.43 -3.23 -12.62
C LYS A 152 -10.54 -4.45 -12.74
N GLY A 153 -10.38 -4.91 -13.98
CA GLY A 153 -9.52 -6.03 -14.32
C GLY A 153 -9.92 -7.33 -13.63
N ASP A 154 -8.93 -8.15 -13.32
CA ASP A 154 -9.12 -9.46 -12.66
C ASP A 154 -9.67 -9.35 -11.23
N ALA A 155 -9.65 -8.16 -10.65
CA ALA A 155 -10.17 -7.92 -9.30
C ALA A 155 -11.70 -7.73 -9.25
N THR A 156 -12.36 -7.45 -10.37
CA THR A 156 -13.79 -7.18 -10.44
C THR A 156 -14.67 -8.26 -9.78
N PRO A 157 -14.45 -9.56 -9.98
CA PRO A 157 -15.25 -10.59 -9.33
C PRO A 157 -15.18 -10.53 -7.80
N TYR A 158 -14.00 -10.31 -7.25
CA TYR A 158 -13.81 -10.17 -5.80
C TYR A 158 -14.43 -8.89 -5.27
N PHE A 159 -14.30 -7.79 -6.01
CA PHE A 159 -14.95 -6.52 -5.68
C PHE A 159 -16.47 -6.68 -5.58
N ARG A 160 -17.10 -7.38 -6.53
CA ARG A 160 -18.54 -7.68 -6.48
C ARG A 160 -18.90 -8.49 -5.23
N ARG A 161 -18.09 -9.47 -4.85
CA ARG A 161 -18.26 -10.25 -3.62
C ARG A 161 -18.12 -9.39 -2.37
N GLN A 162 -17.18 -8.46 -2.35
CA GLN A 162 -17.03 -7.50 -1.26
C GLN A 162 -18.27 -6.60 -1.13
N MET A 163 -18.81 -6.14 -2.24
CA MET A 163 -20.06 -5.35 -2.23
C MET A 163 -21.26 -6.18 -1.76
N SER A 164 -21.34 -7.47 -2.14
CA SER A 164 -22.38 -8.38 -1.62
C SER A 164 -22.28 -8.56 -0.10
N ILE A 165 -21.07 -8.72 0.42
CA ILE A 165 -20.83 -8.79 1.88
C ILE A 165 -21.24 -7.49 2.56
N LEU A 166 -20.84 -6.31 2.02
CA LEU A 166 -21.26 -5.02 2.54
C LEU A 166 -22.79 -4.89 2.59
N ASN A 167 -23.48 -5.35 1.54
CA ASN A 167 -24.94 -5.33 1.48
C ASN A 167 -25.58 -6.17 2.59
N LYS A 168 -25.08 -7.39 2.84
CA LYS A 168 -25.61 -8.25 3.91
C LYS A 168 -25.34 -7.64 5.30
N VAL A 169 -24.15 -7.10 5.53
CA VAL A 169 -23.82 -6.42 6.80
C VAL A 169 -24.63 -5.14 6.98
N SER A 170 -24.89 -4.37 5.92
CA SER A 170 -25.75 -3.19 5.96
C SER A 170 -27.20 -3.55 6.35
N ALA A 171 -27.71 -4.66 5.84
CA ALA A 171 -29.06 -5.15 6.18
C ALA A 171 -29.14 -5.69 7.62
N LYS A 172 -28.04 -6.17 8.19
CA LYS A 172 -27.98 -6.79 9.53
C LYS A 172 -26.77 -6.27 10.33
N PRO A 173 -26.81 -5.01 10.80
CA PRO A 173 -25.70 -4.42 11.53
C PRO A 173 -25.36 -5.21 12.81
N GLY A 174 -24.07 -5.38 13.08
CA GLY A 174 -23.59 -6.13 14.24
C GLY A 174 -23.61 -7.66 14.06
N ILE A 175 -23.79 -8.14 12.84
CA ILE A 175 -23.65 -9.58 12.52
C ILE A 175 -22.21 -10.04 12.84
N ARG A 176 -22.09 -11.26 13.36
CA ARG A 176 -20.76 -11.87 13.53
C ARG A 176 -20.16 -12.20 12.17
N VAL A 177 -18.84 -11.99 12.03
CA VAL A 177 -18.12 -12.23 10.76
C VAL A 177 -18.28 -13.69 10.31
N ASP A 178 -18.22 -14.65 11.25
CA ASP A 178 -18.44 -16.08 11.00
C ASP A 178 -19.90 -16.42 10.63
N GLY A 179 -20.84 -15.52 10.89
CA GLY A 179 -22.25 -15.68 10.54
C GLY A 179 -22.63 -15.07 9.18
N ILE A 180 -21.77 -14.28 8.56
CA ILE A 180 -22.11 -13.55 7.31
C ILE A 180 -22.48 -14.51 6.18
N LEU A 181 -21.77 -15.63 6.03
CA LEU A 181 -22.04 -16.60 4.99
C LEU A 181 -23.47 -17.14 5.06
N GLY A 182 -24.01 -17.28 6.28
CA GLY A 182 -25.38 -17.76 6.50
C GLY A 182 -26.49 -16.82 6.04
N GLU A 183 -26.17 -15.57 5.70
CA GLU A 183 -27.13 -14.58 5.16
C GLU A 183 -27.28 -14.70 3.63
N PHE A 184 -26.48 -15.54 2.98
CA PHE A 184 -26.53 -15.78 1.55
C PHE A 184 -27.38 -17.03 1.24
N SER A 185 -28.20 -16.95 0.21
CA SER A 185 -28.86 -18.13 -0.35
C SER A 185 -27.84 -19.05 -1.06
N LYS A 186 -28.22 -20.27 -1.33
CA LYS A 186 -27.39 -21.23 -2.07
C LYS A 186 -26.98 -20.66 -3.44
N ASP A 187 -27.90 -20.04 -4.14
CA ASP A 187 -27.64 -19.48 -5.47
C ASP A 187 -26.70 -18.28 -5.40
N GLU A 188 -26.84 -17.41 -4.40
CA GLU A 188 -25.91 -16.30 -4.16
C GLU A 188 -24.50 -16.80 -3.82
N ILE A 189 -24.37 -17.96 -3.18
CA ILE A 189 -23.06 -18.56 -2.84
C ILE A 189 -22.40 -19.14 -4.08
N GLU A 190 -23.11 -19.94 -4.87
CA GLU A 190 -22.56 -20.81 -5.89
C GLU A 190 -22.46 -20.15 -7.29
N ILE A 191 -23.46 -19.35 -7.68
CA ILE A 191 -23.57 -18.85 -9.06
C ILE A 191 -22.61 -17.74 -9.41
N PRO A 192 -22.53 -16.61 -8.66
CA PRO A 192 -21.54 -15.59 -8.99
C PRO A 192 -20.12 -16.07 -8.66
N TYR A 193 -19.18 -15.80 -9.56
CA TYR A 193 -17.76 -16.13 -9.35
C TYR A 193 -17.05 -15.04 -8.51
N PRO A 194 -16.11 -15.42 -7.63
CA PRO A 194 -15.85 -16.77 -7.11
C PRO A 194 -16.96 -17.22 -6.16
N ALA A 195 -17.19 -18.55 -6.07
CA ALA A 195 -18.10 -19.09 -5.07
C ALA A 195 -17.65 -18.70 -3.65
N LEU A 196 -18.61 -18.36 -2.78
CA LEU A 196 -18.30 -17.98 -1.40
C LEU A 196 -18.07 -19.21 -0.53
N GLY A 197 -17.12 -19.10 0.38
CA GLY A 197 -16.87 -20.04 1.45
C GLY A 197 -16.49 -19.26 2.72
N GLU A 198 -16.50 -19.91 3.87
CA GLU A 198 -16.21 -19.27 5.16
C GLU A 198 -14.91 -18.47 5.14
N VAL A 199 -13.81 -19.10 4.71
CA VAL A 199 -12.49 -18.45 4.65
C VAL A 199 -12.47 -17.23 3.71
N LEU A 200 -13.14 -17.34 2.54
CA LEU A 200 -13.20 -16.23 1.59
C LEU A 200 -14.00 -15.06 2.16
N VAL A 201 -15.13 -15.32 2.81
CA VAL A 201 -15.95 -14.29 3.45
C VAL A 201 -15.17 -13.58 4.56
N GLU A 202 -14.45 -14.32 5.39
CA GLU A 202 -13.59 -13.72 6.44
C GLU A 202 -12.51 -12.83 5.84
N VAL A 203 -11.80 -13.31 4.82
CA VAL A 203 -10.73 -12.53 4.16
C VAL A 203 -11.29 -11.26 3.53
N LEU A 204 -12.42 -11.34 2.81
CA LEU A 204 -13.02 -10.18 2.16
C LEU A 204 -13.60 -9.18 3.19
N ALA A 205 -14.18 -9.66 4.29
CA ALA A 205 -14.63 -8.81 5.38
C ALA A 205 -13.46 -8.07 6.06
N GLU A 206 -12.34 -8.77 6.26
CA GLU A 206 -11.12 -8.15 6.77
C GLU A 206 -10.56 -7.10 5.80
N GLU A 207 -10.55 -7.35 4.50
CA GLU A 207 -10.14 -6.38 3.49
C GLU A 207 -11.02 -5.12 3.50
N LEU A 208 -12.34 -5.29 3.62
CA LEU A 208 -13.27 -4.18 3.78
C LEU A 208 -13.00 -3.38 5.06
N ALA A 209 -12.63 -4.05 6.15
CA ALA A 209 -12.27 -3.37 7.39
C ALA A 209 -10.95 -2.61 7.28
N LEU A 210 -9.96 -3.18 6.61
CA LEU A 210 -8.66 -2.54 6.39
C LEU A 210 -8.74 -1.26 5.57
N ILE A 211 -9.69 -1.21 4.61
CA ILE A 211 -9.92 -0.01 3.80
C ILE A 211 -10.93 0.96 4.48
N GLY A 212 -11.48 0.57 5.61
CA GLY A 212 -12.38 1.41 6.39
C GLY A 212 -13.85 1.38 5.95
N TYR A 213 -14.29 0.38 5.20
CA TYR A 213 -15.69 0.20 4.79
C TYR A 213 -16.50 -0.62 5.78
N LEU A 214 -15.84 -1.46 6.56
CA LEU A 214 -16.41 -2.13 7.73
C LEU A 214 -15.67 -1.71 9.00
N ALA A 215 -16.41 -1.66 10.10
CA ALA A 215 -15.85 -1.68 11.44
C ALA A 215 -16.11 -3.07 12.04
N ILE A 216 -15.04 -3.74 12.49
CA ILE A 216 -15.14 -5.04 13.15
C ILE A 216 -14.68 -4.87 14.60
N ALA A 217 -15.59 -5.11 15.54
CA ALA A 217 -15.33 -5.07 16.97
C ALA A 217 -15.93 -6.31 17.63
N ASP A 218 -15.15 -7.01 18.45
CA ASP A 218 -15.57 -8.25 19.13
C ASP A 218 -16.14 -9.32 18.17
N GLY A 219 -15.56 -9.40 16.95
CA GLY A 219 -16.00 -10.32 15.91
C GLY A 219 -17.33 -9.94 15.24
N LYS A 220 -17.87 -8.76 15.52
CA LYS A 220 -19.11 -8.23 14.92
C LYS A 220 -18.78 -7.14 13.92
N ALA A 221 -19.43 -7.21 12.75
CA ALA A 221 -19.24 -6.29 11.63
C ALA A 221 -20.38 -5.27 11.54
N THR A 222 -20.03 -4.01 11.30
CA THR A 222 -20.94 -2.92 10.96
C THR A 222 -20.39 -2.13 9.78
N VAL A 223 -21.27 -1.65 8.90
CA VAL A 223 -20.87 -0.82 7.75
C VAL A 223 -20.56 0.59 8.25
N THR A 224 -19.45 1.16 7.81
CA THR A 224 -19.09 2.55 8.10
C THR A 224 -19.82 3.51 7.15
N GLU A 225 -19.76 4.81 7.43
CA GLU A 225 -20.31 5.82 6.52
C GLU A 225 -19.67 5.76 5.12
N SER A 226 -18.34 5.60 5.05
CA SER A 226 -17.62 5.43 3.79
C SER A 226 -17.98 4.13 3.08
N GLY A 227 -18.19 3.06 3.83
CA GLY A 227 -18.67 1.78 3.29
C GLY A 227 -20.07 1.87 2.71
N GLN A 228 -20.98 2.57 3.39
CA GLN A 228 -22.34 2.81 2.89
C GLN A 228 -22.32 3.64 1.61
N ALA A 229 -21.54 4.72 1.57
CA ALA A 229 -21.40 5.55 0.38
C ALA A 229 -20.83 4.76 -0.82
N LYS A 230 -19.85 3.87 -0.56
CA LYS A 230 -19.29 2.98 -1.59
C LYS A 230 -20.32 1.99 -2.11
N LEU A 231 -21.11 1.38 -1.22
CA LEU A 231 -22.17 0.44 -1.57
C LEU A 231 -23.27 1.12 -2.39
N ASP A 232 -23.71 2.32 -2.00
CA ASP A 232 -24.73 3.08 -2.71
C ASP A 232 -24.27 3.48 -4.11
N THR A 233 -23.00 3.87 -4.24
CA THR A 233 -22.39 4.19 -5.54
C THR A 233 -22.35 2.95 -6.43
N PHE A 234 -21.97 1.81 -5.87
CA PHE A 234 -21.93 0.55 -6.59
C PHE A 234 -23.33 0.15 -7.08
N LYS A 235 -24.35 0.17 -6.20
CA LYS A 235 -25.73 -0.15 -6.56
C LYS A 235 -26.27 0.73 -7.68
N LYS A 236 -26.00 2.03 -7.64
CA LYS A 236 -26.44 2.96 -8.71
C LYS A 236 -25.81 2.67 -10.07
N GLY A 237 -24.62 2.07 -10.09
CA GLY A 237 -23.90 1.73 -11.31
C GLY A 237 -24.24 0.35 -11.89
N LEU A 238 -24.99 -0.48 -11.16
CA LEU A 238 -25.30 -1.85 -11.59
C LEU A 238 -26.40 -1.87 -12.69
N PRO A 239 -26.22 -2.69 -13.75
CA PRO A 239 -27.30 -3.04 -14.65
C PRO A 239 -28.40 -3.82 -13.92
N PRO A 240 -29.67 -3.75 -14.37
CA PRO A 240 -30.79 -4.43 -13.72
C PRO A 240 -30.60 -5.94 -13.54
N GLU A 241 -29.97 -6.60 -14.52
CA GLU A 241 -29.65 -8.01 -14.48
C GLU A 241 -28.63 -8.38 -13.40
N GLU A 242 -27.64 -7.51 -13.17
CA GLU A 242 -26.67 -7.71 -12.09
C GLU A 242 -27.27 -7.40 -10.71
N HIS A 243 -28.19 -6.45 -10.61
CA HIS A 243 -28.98 -6.24 -9.40
C HIS A 243 -29.71 -7.50 -8.96
N ALA A 244 -30.37 -8.18 -9.91
CA ALA A 244 -31.09 -9.42 -9.64
C ALA A 244 -30.12 -10.56 -9.23
N ALA A 245 -28.99 -10.68 -9.94
CA ALA A 245 -28.00 -11.75 -9.68
C ALA A 245 -27.28 -11.59 -8.33
N LEU A 246 -27.07 -10.34 -7.88
CA LEU A 246 -26.41 -10.04 -6.60
C LEU A 246 -27.39 -9.84 -5.45
N ASN A 247 -28.69 -9.88 -5.72
CA ASN A 247 -29.77 -9.64 -4.76
C ASN A 247 -29.60 -8.29 -4.01
N MET A 248 -29.43 -7.19 -4.76
CA MET A 248 -29.15 -5.83 -4.27
C MET A 248 -30.22 -4.82 -4.66
#